data_823961e3d05616397e35fd713e321646
#
_entry.id   823961e3d05616397e35fd713e321646
#
_cell.length_a   1.000
_cell.length_b   1.000
_cell.length_c   1.000
_cell.angle_alpha   90.00
_cell.angle_beta   90.00
_cell.angle_gamma   90.00
#
_symmetry.space_group_name_H-M   'P 1'
#
loop_
_entity.id
_entity.type
_entity.pdbx_description
1 polymer ?
#
loop_
_entity_poly.entity_id
_entity_poly.type
_entity_poly.pdbx_seq_one_letter_code
_entity_poly.pdbx_strand_id
1 'polypeptide(L)'
;GRKMGEHTKHSTSRVELRERIILAAVELFTTNGIKSITMDEIAASLGISKRTLYEVFPDKETLLEECILKSQKDGDIFVKGVIETSSNVLEVLLRCYQWSIERFHATNKKFFEDIKKYPKAYQLMKNNRNRSSEDTVNFFKEGVKQGIFRDDVNFAIINLLVRDQLDLLMN
;
A
#
# COMPACT_ATOMS: atom_id res chain seq x y z
N GLY A 1 5.10 -37.30 -19.70
CA GLY A 1 4.93 -36.89 -18.29
C GLY A 1 6.03 -36.03 -17.71
N ARG A 2 7.17 -35.80 -18.40
CA ARG A 2 8.32 -35.03 -17.84
C ARG A 2 8.27 -33.52 -18.13
N LYS A 3 7.50 -33.05 -19.10
CA LYS A 3 7.50 -31.63 -19.50
C LYS A 3 6.56 -30.71 -18.66
N MET A 4 5.59 -31.29 -17.96
CA MET A 4 4.66 -30.49 -17.12
C MET A 4 5.26 -30.04 -15.78
N GLY A 5 6.19 -30.81 -15.21
CA GLY A 5 6.81 -30.49 -13.92
C GLY A 5 7.85 -29.38 -13.97
N GLU A 6 8.55 -29.22 -15.09
CA GLU A 6 9.56 -28.16 -15.24
C GLU A 6 8.95 -26.79 -15.49
N HIS A 7 7.84 -26.71 -16.24
CA HIS A 7 7.12 -25.47 -16.48
C HIS A 7 6.48 -24.91 -15.20
N THR A 8 5.96 -25.79 -14.34
CA THR A 8 5.33 -25.36 -13.06
C THR A 8 6.38 -24.87 -12.07
N LYS A 9 7.53 -25.53 -11.95
CA LYS A 9 8.64 -25.11 -11.09
C LYS A 9 9.25 -23.77 -11.53
N HIS A 10 9.41 -23.57 -12.85
CA HIS A 10 9.97 -22.32 -13.39
C HIS A 10 9.00 -21.14 -13.22
N SER A 11 7.69 -21.37 -13.39
CA SER A 11 6.64 -20.38 -13.15
C SER A 11 6.55 -19.99 -11.67
N THR A 12 6.62 -20.94 -10.74
CA THR A 12 6.59 -20.70 -9.29
C THR A 12 7.82 -19.91 -8.84
N SER A 13 9.01 -20.26 -9.33
CA SER A 13 10.26 -19.55 -9.04
C SER A 13 10.24 -18.09 -9.53
N ARG A 14 9.62 -17.83 -10.67
CA ARG A 14 9.46 -16.46 -11.21
C ARG A 14 8.49 -15.62 -10.40
N VAL A 15 7.38 -16.20 -9.95
CA VAL A 15 6.43 -15.55 -9.06
C VAL A 15 7.10 -15.20 -7.71
N GLU A 16 7.83 -16.12 -7.13
CA GLU A 16 8.58 -15.89 -5.89
C GLU A 16 9.64 -14.80 -6.04
N LEU A 17 10.38 -14.78 -7.15
CA LEU A 17 11.36 -13.73 -7.43
C LEU A 17 10.70 -12.36 -7.55
N ARG A 18 9.57 -12.27 -8.27
CA ARG A 18 8.80 -11.05 -8.43
C ARG A 18 8.36 -10.49 -7.07
N GLU A 19 7.84 -11.32 -6.21
CA GLU A 19 7.45 -10.95 -4.85
C GLU A 19 8.64 -10.44 -4.01
N ARG A 20 9.78 -11.12 -4.10
CA ARG A 20 11.00 -10.71 -3.40
C ARG A 20 11.51 -9.35 -3.90
N ILE A 21 11.43 -9.10 -5.19
CA ILE A 21 11.81 -7.80 -5.79
C ILE A 21 10.91 -6.68 -5.24
N ILE A 22 9.61 -6.90 -5.23
CA ILE A 22 8.65 -5.91 -4.72
C ILE A 22 8.91 -5.61 -3.24
N LEU A 23 9.12 -6.63 -2.41
CA LEU A 23 9.41 -6.46 -0.98
C LEU A 23 10.70 -5.65 -0.74
N ALA A 24 11.77 -5.98 -1.47
CA ALA A 24 13.03 -5.25 -1.38
C ALA A 24 12.89 -3.80 -1.83
N ALA A 25 12.16 -3.57 -2.93
CA ALA A 25 11.91 -2.22 -3.44
C ALA A 25 11.08 -1.38 -2.46
N VAL A 26 10.04 -1.95 -1.87
CA VAL A 26 9.23 -1.26 -0.84
C VAL A 26 10.13 -0.81 0.31
N GLU A 27 10.96 -1.68 0.84
CA GLU A 27 11.83 -1.36 1.96
C GLU A 27 12.85 -0.26 1.60
N LEU A 28 13.51 -0.37 0.45
CA LEU A 28 14.48 0.61 0.00
C LEU A 28 13.84 1.97 -0.27
N PHE A 29 12.69 2.01 -0.95
CA PHE A 29 12.00 3.25 -1.28
C PHE A 29 11.44 3.95 -0.04
N THR A 30 10.85 3.20 0.88
CA THR A 30 10.27 3.77 2.10
C THR A 30 11.33 4.22 3.10
N THR A 31 12.48 3.59 3.10
CA THR A 31 13.60 3.94 3.99
C THR A 31 14.40 5.14 3.48
N ASN A 32 14.64 5.22 2.16
CA ASN A 32 15.60 6.16 1.57
C ASN A 32 14.98 7.21 0.65
N GLY A 33 13.70 7.09 0.33
CA GLY A 33 13.08 7.83 -0.77
C GLY A 33 13.26 7.09 -2.10
N ILE A 34 12.54 7.54 -3.13
CA ILE A 34 12.51 6.85 -4.43
C ILE A 34 13.68 7.31 -5.32
N LYS A 35 13.92 8.61 -5.37
CA LYS A 35 14.89 9.21 -6.28
C LYS A 35 16.32 8.68 -6.05
N SER A 36 16.71 8.46 -4.81
CA SER A 36 18.05 8.03 -4.43
C SER A 36 18.32 6.54 -4.71
N ILE A 37 17.30 5.74 -4.92
CA ILE A 37 17.43 4.30 -5.13
C ILE A 37 17.42 3.98 -6.63
N THR A 38 18.44 3.26 -7.08
CA THR A 38 18.58 2.81 -8.47
C THR A 38 18.16 1.36 -8.62
N MET A 39 17.84 0.94 -9.86
CA MET A 39 17.59 -0.47 -10.18
C MET A 39 18.80 -1.35 -9.86
N ASP A 40 20.01 -0.83 -10.05
CA ASP A 40 21.26 -1.55 -9.72
C ASP A 40 21.35 -1.85 -8.21
N GLU A 41 21.00 -0.90 -7.36
CA GLU A 41 20.99 -1.09 -5.90
C GLU A 41 19.93 -2.13 -5.48
N ILE A 42 18.77 -2.13 -6.11
CA ILE A 42 17.73 -3.12 -5.85
C ILE A 42 18.22 -4.52 -6.23
N ALA A 43 18.81 -4.69 -7.41
CA ALA A 43 19.39 -5.95 -7.85
C ALA A 43 20.49 -6.43 -6.90
N ALA A 44 21.38 -5.54 -6.51
CA ALA A 44 22.47 -5.84 -5.59
C ALA A 44 21.94 -6.30 -4.21
N SER A 45 20.91 -5.66 -3.68
CA SER A 45 20.31 -6.03 -2.39
C SER A 45 19.72 -7.44 -2.38
N LEU A 46 19.33 -7.95 -3.56
CA LEU A 46 18.75 -9.28 -3.74
C LEU A 46 19.76 -10.34 -4.18
N GLY A 47 21.00 -9.92 -4.47
CA GLY A 47 22.00 -10.83 -5.02
C GLY A 47 21.67 -11.35 -6.43
N ILE A 48 20.91 -10.58 -7.21
CA ILE A 48 20.55 -10.91 -8.60
C ILE A 48 21.25 -9.97 -9.57
N SER A 49 21.38 -10.40 -10.82
CA SER A 49 21.93 -9.54 -11.87
C SER A 49 20.94 -8.45 -12.26
N LYS A 50 21.47 -7.33 -12.73
CA LYS A 50 20.67 -6.25 -13.32
C LYS A 50 19.76 -6.75 -14.44
N ARG A 51 20.32 -7.64 -15.30
CA ARG A 51 19.56 -8.26 -16.39
C ARG A 51 18.34 -9.03 -15.87
N THR A 52 18.51 -9.83 -14.83
CA THR A 52 17.41 -10.58 -14.20
C THR A 52 16.32 -9.65 -13.66
N LEU A 53 16.71 -8.56 -13.02
CA LEU A 53 15.76 -7.57 -12.54
C LEU A 53 14.95 -6.95 -13.69
N TYR A 54 15.62 -6.52 -14.77
CA TYR A 54 14.95 -5.91 -15.93
C TYR A 54 14.09 -6.90 -16.72
N GLU A 55 14.35 -8.20 -16.63
CA GLU A 55 13.46 -9.22 -17.20
C GLU A 55 12.11 -9.29 -16.48
N VAL A 56 12.07 -8.97 -15.19
CA VAL A 56 10.85 -8.96 -14.37
C VAL A 56 10.15 -7.61 -14.40
N PHE A 57 10.89 -6.53 -14.25
CA PHE A 57 10.39 -5.15 -14.27
C PHE A 57 11.16 -4.31 -15.29
N PRO A 58 10.49 -3.80 -16.34
CA PRO A 58 11.18 -3.09 -17.42
C PRO A 58 11.81 -1.76 -16.98
N ASP A 59 11.29 -1.13 -15.92
CA ASP A 59 11.77 0.14 -15.41
C ASP A 59 11.38 0.34 -13.93
N LYS A 60 11.96 1.37 -13.33
CA LYS A 60 11.74 1.73 -11.93
C LYS A 60 10.31 2.17 -11.65
N GLU A 61 9.70 2.90 -12.57
CA GLU A 61 8.33 3.40 -12.41
C GLU A 61 7.33 2.26 -12.36
N THR A 62 7.46 1.25 -13.24
CA THR A 62 6.63 0.05 -13.20
C THR A 62 6.78 -0.71 -11.89
N LEU A 63 8.01 -0.86 -11.39
CA LEU A 63 8.25 -1.47 -10.08
C LEU A 63 7.61 -0.65 -8.95
N LEU A 64 7.72 0.66 -8.99
CA LEU A 64 7.09 1.54 -8.01
C LEU A 64 5.57 1.39 -8.01
N GLU A 65 4.93 1.31 -9.17
CA GLU A 65 3.50 1.06 -9.30
C GLU A 65 3.10 -0.24 -8.60
N GLU A 66 3.86 -1.31 -8.78
CA GLU A 66 3.61 -2.58 -8.11
C GLU A 66 3.82 -2.50 -6.59
N CYS A 67 4.75 -1.68 -6.13
CA CYS A 67 4.91 -1.38 -4.71
C CYS A 67 3.67 -0.69 -4.12
N ILE A 68 3.08 0.25 -4.84
CA ILE A 68 1.84 0.92 -4.43
C ILE A 68 0.67 -0.07 -4.39
N LEU A 69 0.52 -0.91 -5.42
CA LEU A 69 -0.52 -1.93 -5.47
C LEU A 69 -0.39 -2.94 -4.32
N LYS A 70 0.82 -3.35 -3.99
CA LYS A 70 1.06 -4.20 -2.81
C LYS A 70 0.64 -3.51 -1.51
N SER A 71 0.97 -2.26 -1.34
CA SER A 71 0.57 -1.48 -0.17
C SER A 71 -0.95 -1.40 -0.03
N GLN A 72 -1.68 -1.23 -1.14
CA GLN A 72 -3.15 -1.26 -1.16
C GLN A 72 -3.69 -2.62 -0.73
N LYS A 73 -3.13 -3.70 -1.26
CA LYS A 73 -3.53 -5.06 -0.92
C LYS A 73 -3.30 -5.36 0.55
N ASP A 74 -2.15 -4.98 1.09
CA ASP A 74 -1.84 -5.13 2.52
C ASP A 74 -2.84 -4.35 3.38
N GLY A 75 -3.20 -3.15 2.97
CA GLY A 75 -4.22 -2.33 3.63
C GLY A 75 -5.60 -2.98 3.62
N ASP A 76 -6.03 -3.53 2.50
CA ASP A 76 -7.32 -4.22 2.37
C ASP A 76 -7.37 -5.47 3.27
N ILE A 77 -6.29 -6.24 3.31
CA ILE A 77 -6.18 -7.42 4.19
C ILE A 77 -6.23 -7.00 5.65
N PHE A 78 -5.52 -5.94 6.03
CA PHE A 78 -5.52 -5.42 7.40
C PHE A 78 -6.91 -4.98 7.84
N VAL A 79 -7.59 -4.17 7.03
CA VAL A 79 -8.95 -3.67 7.33
C VAL A 79 -9.93 -4.82 7.49
N LYS A 80 -9.87 -5.81 6.62
CA LYS A 80 -10.72 -7.01 6.72
C LYS A 80 -10.49 -7.74 8.03
N GLY A 81 -9.25 -7.96 8.42
CA GLY A 81 -8.90 -8.61 9.69
C GLY A 81 -9.35 -7.81 10.90
N VAL A 82 -9.24 -6.49 10.85
CA VAL A 82 -9.71 -5.59 11.91
C VAL A 82 -11.23 -5.66 12.07
N ILE A 83 -11.98 -5.66 10.97
CA ILE A 83 -13.45 -5.78 10.99
C ILE A 83 -13.86 -7.12 11.62
N GLU A 84 -13.19 -8.20 11.27
CA GLU A 84 -13.50 -9.55 11.79
C GLU A 84 -13.17 -9.71 13.28
N THR A 85 -12.21 -8.95 13.80
CA THR A 85 -11.68 -9.12 15.18
C THR A 85 -12.04 -8.00 16.14
N SER A 86 -12.71 -6.96 15.67
CA SER A 86 -13.10 -5.81 16.51
C SER A 86 -14.48 -5.99 17.12
N SER A 87 -14.68 -5.47 18.32
CA SER A 87 -15.93 -5.57 19.07
C SER A 87 -17.00 -4.59 18.57
N ASN A 88 -16.59 -3.48 17.99
CA ASN A 88 -17.48 -2.42 17.50
C ASN A 88 -16.81 -1.57 16.44
N VAL A 89 -17.59 -0.69 15.81
CA VAL A 89 -17.14 0.16 14.71
C VAL A 89 -16.10 1.18 15.15
N LEU A 90 -16.21 1.71 16.37
CA LEU A 90 -15.24 2.66 16.89
C LEU A 90 -13.85 2.02 17.03
N GLU A 91 -13.79 0.80 17.51
CA GLU A 91 -12.55 0.03 17.59
C GLU A 91 -11.92 -0.18 16.20
N VAL A 92 -12.73 -0.52 15.19
CA VAL A 92 -12.27 -0.63 13.79
C VAL A 92 -11.61 0.67 13.33
N LEU A 93 -12.30 1.79 13.55
CA LEU A 93 -11.80 3.11 13.15
C LEU A 93 -10.46 3.45 13.81
N LEU A 94 -10.37 3.26 15.13
CA LEU A 94 -9.16 3.57 15.89
C LEU A 94 -7.98 2.69 15.48
N ARG A 95 -8.22 1.39 15.27
CA ARG A 95 -7.17 0.45 14.84
C ARG A 95 -6.68 0.77 13.43
N CYS A 96 -7.57 1.08 12.50
CA CYS A 96 -7.20 1.47 11.14
C CYS A 96 -6.43 2.79 11.12
N TYR A 97 -6.87 3.77 11.91
CA TYR A 97 -6.19 5.06 12.04
C TYR A 97 -4.78 4.88 12.61
N GLN A 98 -4.63 4.13 13.69
CA GLN A 98 -3.34 3.86 14.31
C GLN A 98 -2.38 3.17 13.34
N TRP A 99 -2.84 2.17 12.62
CA TRP A 99 -2.04 1.47 11.61
C TRP A 99 -1.57 2.40 10.49
N SER A 100 -2.45 3.28 10.02
CA SER A 100 -2.11 4.27 8.99
C SER A 100 -1.05 5.26 9.47
N ILE A 101 -1.17 5.74 10.70
CA ILE A 101 -0.20 6.66 11.32
C ILE A 101 1.15 5.99 11.50
N GLU A 102 1.20 4.77 12.00
CA GLU A 102 2.44 4.00 12.17
C GLU A 102 3.15 3.81 10.83
N ARG A 103 2.43 3.44 9.78
CA ARG A 103 3.00 3.30 8.43
C ARG A 103 3.52 4.61 7.89
N PHE A 104 2.78 5.69 8.10
CA PHE A 104 3.19 7.02 7.69
C PHE A 104 4.51 7.43 8.38
N HIS A 105 4.61 7.24 9.69
CA HIS A 105 5.82 7.55 10.44
C HIS A 105 7.01 6.65 10.11
N ALA A 106 6.77 5.42 9.71
CA ALA A 106 7.81 4.49 9.27
C ALA A 106 8.37 4.82 7.87
N THR A 107 7.70 5.69 7.12
CA THR A 107 8.09 6.06 5.75
C THR A 107 8.90 7.35 5.75
N ASN A 108 10.05 7.36 5.08
CA ASN A 108 10.87 8.56 4.92
C ASN A 108 10.09 9.64 4.16
N LYS A 109 10.15 10.85 4.66
CA LYS A 109 9.51 12.02 4.04
C LYS A 109 9.85 12.19 2.56
N LYS A 110 11.07 11.85 2.16
CA LYS A 110 11.51 11.90 0.77
C LYS A 110 10.70 11.03 -0.17
N PHE A 111 10.14 9.90 0.31
CA PHE A 111 9.25 9.06 -0.48
C PHE A 111 8.05 9.86 -0.98
N PHE A 112 7.39 10.60 -0.11
CA PHE A 112 6.21 11.40 -0.45
C PHE A 112 6.54 12.60 -1.34
N GLU A 113 7.72 13.17 -1.20
CA GLU A 113 8.21 14.25 -2.07
C GLU A 113 8.52 13.72 -3.47
N ASP A 114 9.19 12.57 -3.54
CA ASP A 114 9.66 11.98 -4.79
C ASP A 114 8.54 11.39 -5.64
N ILE A 115 7.52 10.78 -5.01
CA ILE A 115 6.45 10.08 -5.74
C ILE A 115 5.69 11.02 -6.68
N LYS A 116 5.64 12.30 -6.37
CA LYS A 116 5.01 13.33 -7.23
C LYS A 116 5.65 13.43 -8.62
N LYS A 117 6.89 12.96 -8.76
CA LYS A 117 7.62 12.92 -10.04
C LYS A 117 7.32 11.67 -10.87
N TYR A 118 6.56 10.74 -10.33
CA TYR A 118 6.13 9.50 -10.99
C TYR A 118 4.61 9.51 -11.14
N PRO A 119 4.07 10.09 -12.23
CA PRO A 119 2.65 10.44 -12.35
C PRO A 119 1.70 9.26 -12.17
N LYS A 120 2.02 8.10 -12.74
CA LYS A 120 1.18 6.90 -12.65
C LYS A 120 1.13 6.36 -11.23
N ALA A 121 2.29 6.22 -10.58
CA ALA A 121 2.38 5.76 -9.19
C ALA A 121 1.67 6.74 -8.24
N TYR A 122 1.88 8.04 -8.44
CA TYR A 122 1.22 9.08 -7.66
C TYR A 122 -0.30 9.04 -7.82
N GLN A 123 -0.80 8.83 -9.03
CA GLN A 123 -2.23 8.68 -9.30
C GLN A 123 -2.82 7.44 -8.61
N LEU A 124 -2.13 6.32 -8.66
CA LEU A 124 -2.53 5.10 -7.93
C LEU A 124 -2.66 5.36 -6.43
N MET A 125 -1.70 6.05 -5.83
CA MET A 125 -1.73 6.40 -4.41
C MET A 125 -2.92 7.31 -4.07
N LYS A 126 -3.21 8.31 -4.90
CA LYS A 126 -4.36 9.21 -4.73
C LYS A 126 -5.69 8.47 -4.88
N ASN A 127 -5.81 7.60 -5.87
CA ASN A 127 -7.01 6.80 -6.10
C ASN A 127 -7.29 5.89 -4.90
N ASN A 128 -6.26 5.29 -4.32
CA ASN A 128 -6.40 4.48 -3.11
C ASN A 128 -6.93 5.30 -1.93
N ARG A 129 -6.44 6.52 -1.72
CA ARG A 129 -6.95 7.42 -0.67
C ARG A 129 -8.43 7.75 -0.86
N ASN A 130 -8.84 8.06 -2.08
CA ASN A 130 -10.23 8.37 -2.40
C ASN A 130 -11.14 7.17 -2.16
N ARG A 131 -10.73 5.97 -2.58
CA ARG A 131 -11.47 4.72 -2.32
C ARG A 131 -11.62 4.46 -0.83
N SER A 132 -10.54 4.59 -0.05
CA SER A 132 -10.56 4.40 1.39
C SER A 132 -11.51 5.38 2.09
N SER A 133 -11.61 6.62 1.61
CA SER A 133 -12.54 7.62 2.13
C SER A 133 -14.00 7.23 1.89
N GLU A 134 -14.34 6.77 0.69
CA GLU A 134 -15.69 6.29 0.35
C GLU A 134 -16.07 5.07 1.18
N ASP A 135 -15.18 4.10 1.30
CA ASP A 135 -15.39 2.89 2.10
C ASP A 135 -15.62 3.24 3.58
N THR A 136 -14.87 4.19 4.12
CA THR A 136 -15.03 4.67 5.49
C THR A 136 -16.41 5.29 5.70
N VAL A 137 -16.86 6.16 4.80
CA VAL A 137 -18.19 6.78 4.88
C VAL A 137 -19.29 5.71 4.82
N ASN A 138 -19.18 4.76 3.90
CA ASN A 138 -20.16 3.68 3.76
C ASN A 138 -20.19 2.78 5.00
N PHE A 139 -19.05 2.50 5.59
CA PHE A 139 -18.94 1.73 6.82
C PHE A 139 -19.64 2.42 7.99
N PHE A 140 -19.48 3.73 8.14
CA PHE A 140 -20.19 4.49 9.15
C PHE A 140 -21.70 4.54 8.93
N LYS A 141 -22.14 4.70 7.67
CA LYS A 141 -23.57 4.66 7.33
C LYS A 141 -24.18 3.31 7.72
N GLU A 142 -23.48 2.22 7.51
CA GLU A 142 -23.95 0.90 7.93
C GLU A 142 -24.00 0.78 9.46
N GLY A 143 -23.02 1.35 10.17
CA GLY A 143 -23.04 1.43 11.63
C GLY A 143 -24.22 2.21 12.18
N VAL A 144 -24.66 3.30 11.52
CA VAL A 144 -25.87 4.05 11.87
C VAL A 144 -27.10 3.18 11.69
N LYS A 145 -27.22 2.48 10.55
CA LYS A 145 -28.35 1.55 10.30
C LYS A 145 -28.47 0.44 11.33
N GLN A 146 -27.32 -0.05 11.83
CA GLN A 146 -27.29 -1.10 12.87
C GLN A 146 -27.52 -0.55 14.28
N GLY A 147 -27.70 0.77 14.43
CA GLY A 147 -27.89 1.41 15.73
C GLY A 147 -26.65 1.53 16.60
N ILE A 148 -25.46 1.32 16.02
CA ILE A 148 -24.17 1.42 16.72
C ILE A 148 -23.76 2.88 16.89
N PHE A 149 -24.08 3.74 15.91
CA PHE A 149 -23.80 5.18 15.93
C PHE A 149 -25.09 5.99 15.86
N ARG A 150 -25.03 7.21 16.42
CA ARG A 150 -26.08 8.19 16.27
C ARG A 150 -26.03 8.81 14.88
N ASP A 151 -27.23 9.01 14.27
CA ASP A 151 -27.38 9.56 12.93
C ASP A 151 -27.21 11.09 12.86
N ASP A 152 -27.12 11.77 14.02
CA ASP A 152 -26.84 13.20 14.12
C ASP A 152 -25.35 13.54 13.93
N VAL A 153 -24.48 12.54 13.85
CA VAL A 153 -23.05 12.72 13.59
C VAL A 153 -22.79 12.68 12.08
N ASN A 154 -22.21 13.75 11.55
CA ASN A 154 -21.85 13.79 10.13
C ASN A 154 -20.51 13.08 9.90
N PHE A 155 -20.59 11.80 9.53
CA PHE A 155 -19.42 10.95 9.32
C PHE A 155 -18.57 11.39 8.14
N ALA A 156 -19.15 12.04 7.12
CA ALA A 156 -18.38 12.61 6.03
C ALA A 156 -17.44 13.71 6.52
N ILE A 157 -17.89 14.55 7.45
CA ILE A 157 -17.04 15.58 8.08
C ILE A 157 -15.93 14.94 8.90
N ILE A 158 -16.23 13.92 9.71
CA ILE A 158 -15.21 13.19 10.50
C ILE A 158 -14.15 12.58 9.58
N ASN A 159 -14.58 11.96 8.50
CA ASN A 159 -13.66 11.37 7.52
C ASN A 159 -12.77 12.43 6.86
N LEU A 160 -13.33 13.58 6.50
CA LEU A 160 -12.56 14.71 5.95
C LEU A 160 -11.53 15.24 6.96
N LEU A 161 -11.89 15.37 8.24
CA LEU A 161 -10.95 15.82 9.28
C LEU A 161 -9.79 14.85 9.46
N VAL A 162 -10.04 13.54 9.49
CA VAL A 162 -9.00 12.52 9.58
C VAL A 162 -8.10 12.56 8.35
N ARG A 163 -8.68 12.68 7.18
CA ARG A 163 -7.96 12.78 5.90
C ARG A 163 -7.11 14.06 5.84
N ASP A 164 -7.64 15.20 6.25
CA ASP A 164 -6.91 16.47 6.28
C ASP A 164 -5.72 16.41 7.22
N GLN A 165 -5.84 15.76 8.37
CA GLN A 165 -4.71 15.54 9.29
C GLN A 165 -3.62 14.68 8.63
N LEU A 166 -3.98 13.61 7.92
CA LEU A 166 -3.03 12.79 7.18
C LEU A 166 -2.36 13.57 6.05
N ASP A 167 -3.11 14.37 5.30
CA ASP A 167 -2.57 15.22 4.24
C ASP A 167 -1.61 16.29 4.78
N LEU A 168 -1.90 16.90 5.91
CA LEU A 168 -1.00 17.84 6.59
C LEU A 168 0.29 17.18 7.04
N LEU A 169 0.26 15.94 7.50
CA LEU A 169 1.44 15.18 7.88
C LEU A 169 2.29 14.78 6.66
N MET A 170 1.68 14.61 5.49
CA MET A 170 2.35 14.25 4.24
C MET A 170 2.93 15.46 3.48
N ASN A 171 2.46 16.64 3.77
CA ASN A 171 2.94 17.91 3.21
C ASN A 171 3.91 18.58 4.20
#